data_fbcee6b224b248072cafa011b601e163
#
_entry.id   fbcee6b224b248072cafa011b601e163
#
_cell.length_a   1.000
_cell.length_b   1.000
_cell.length_c   1.000
_cell.angle_alpha   90.00
_cell.angle_beta   90.00
_cell.angle_gamma   90.00
#
_symmetry.space_group_name_H-M   'P 1'
#
loop_
_entity.id
_entity.type
_entity.pdbx_description
1 polymer ?
#
loop_
_entity_poly.entity_id
_entity_poly.type
_entity_poly.pdbx_seq_one_letter_code
_entity_poly.pdbx_strand_id
1 'polypeptide(L)'
;MVEFGEQLRRAREAKGMTQQSLAEQLYVTRQSVSRWECGDRYPDLLTTKKISQILEVSLDDLLSGKEMTKVVERNPVIENKIANNMMIVLYAFVVLSYLITVFDIVLRLTIVPDNAMSPSSIYLLVIQVLGLSISIAAFLYGLVNAVKGTLSPKRMGAVLVAYFVACIIADTNHIMPLKAWQQFAVMGVSVVLPNMLAGIASFFYFIKADSRKIWVGLIVLTSIWGIFQAIITLYPVILGTGEFLALNTSSRIVLSIAIDVLVLYQTYTLYKKRLNAIEISE
;
A
#
# COMPACT_ATOMS: atom_id res chain seq x y z
N MET A 1 -4.80 -29.82 -13.06
CA MET A 1 -3.55 -29.13 -12.66
C MET A 1 -3.37 -29.46 -11.19
N VAL A 2 -2.30 -30.17 -10.82
CA VAL A 2 -2.10 -30.66 -9.45
C VAL A 2 -1.68 -29.45 -8.60
N GLU A 3 -2.31 -29.20 -7.45
CA GLU A 3 -1.97 -28.07 -6.59
C GLU A 3 -0.65 -28.32 -5.84
N PHE A 4 0.07 -27.24 -5.51
CA PHE A 4 1.34 -27.28 -4.76
C PHE A 4 1.34 -28.25 -3.58
N GLY A 5 0.29 -28.23 -2.78
CA GLY A 5 0.18 -29.09 -1.59
C GLY A 5 0.22 -30.59 -1.91
N GLU A 6 -0.42 -30.97 -2.99
CA GLU A 6 -0.41 -32.36 -3.46
C GLU A 6 0.95 -32.75 -4.03
N GLN A 7 1.61 -31.84 -4.76
CA GLN A 7 2.97 -32.09 -5.27
C GLN A 7 3.99 -32.18 -4.14
N LEU A 8 3.92 -31.28 -3.16
CA LEU A 8 4.73 -31.33 -1.94
C LEU A 8 4.58 -32.67 -1.22
N ARG A 9 3.34 -33.10 -1.02
CA ARG A 9 3.03 -34.38 -0.38
C ARG A 9 3.62 -35.55 -1.15
N ARG A 10 3.41 -35.60 -2.47
CA ARG A 10 3.96 -36.66 -3.34
C ARG A 10 5.48 -36.71 -3.30
N ALA A 11 6.15 -35.56 -3.40
CA ALA A 11 7.61 -35.48 -3.34
C ALA A 11 8.16 -35.95 -1.98
N ARG A 12 7.50 -35.56 -0.88
CA ARG A 12 7.84 -36.01 0.48
C ARG A 12 7.66 -37.50 0.65
N GLU A 13 6.53 -38.05 0.22
CA GLU A 13 6.22 -39.48 0.30
C GLU A 13 7.15 -40.30 -0.59
N ALA A 14 7.51 -39.81 -1.77
CA ALA A 14 8.49 -40.46 -2.66
C ALA A 14 9.88 -40.59 -2.00
N LYS A 15 10.26 -39.63 -1.14
CA LYS A 15 11.48 -39.69 -0.30
C LYS A 15 11.31 -40.48 1.01
N GLY A 16 10.17 -41.09 1.25
CA GLY A 16 9.89 -41.82 2.49
C GLY A 16 9.85 -40.97 3.76
N MET A 17 9.69 -39.64 3.61
CA MET A 17 9.72 -38.72 4.75
C MET A 17 8.33 -38.55 5.35
N THR A 18 8.27 -38.43 6.70
CA THR A 18 7.05 -38.00 7.41
C THR A 18 6.92 -36.47 7.39
N GLN A 19 5.72 -35.94 7.60
CA GLN A 19 5.50 -34.49 7.80
C GLN A 19 6.37 -33.93 8.93
N GLN A 20 6.59 -34.73 10.00
CA GLN A 20 7.43 -34.35 11.12
C GLN A 20 8.90 -34.25 10.71
N SER A 21 9.41 -35.27 9.99
CA SER A 21 10.80 -35.27 9.52
C SER A 21 11.11 -34.12 8.56
N LEU A 22 10.19 -33.79 7.64
CA LEU A 22 10.34 -32.63 6.77
C LEU A 22 10.31 -31.30 7.56
N ALA A 23 9.41 -31.20 8.55
CA ALA A 23 9.30 -30.03 9.41
C ALA A 23 10.60 -29.77 10.20
N GLU A 24 11.21 -30.81 10.76
CA GLU A 24 12.48 -30.73 11.49
C GLU A 24 13.61 -30.22 10.59
N GLN A 25 13.73 -30.73 9.36
CA GLN A 25 14.77 -30.29 8.44
C GLN A 25 14.57 -28.84 7.94
N LEU A 26 13.30 -28.39 7.90
CA LEU A 26 12.95 -27.01 7.53
C LEU A 26 12.98 -26.04 8.70
N TYR A 27 13.16 -26.52 9.94
CA TYR A 27 13.05 -25.76 11.19
C TYR A 27 11.68 -25.06 11.34
N VAL A 28 10.62 -25.79 11.01
CA VAL A 28 9.23 -25.35 11.12
C VAL A 28 8.40 -26.35 11.95
N THR A 29 7.15 -25.99 12.26
CA THR A 29 6.25 -26.93 12.96
C THR A 29 5.66 -27.95 11.99
N ARG A 30 5.36 -29.18 12.46
CA ARG A 30 4.62 -30.17 11.69
C ARG A 30 3.29 -29.62 11.17
N GLN A 31 2.62 -28.77 11.96
CA GLN A 31 1.36 -28.12 11.56
C GLN A 31 1.55 -27.22 10.34
N SER A 32 2.71 -26.57 10.19
CA SER A 32 3.01 -25.76 9.00
C SER A 32 3.06 -26.63 7.75
N VAL A 33 3.79 -27.74 7.80
CA VAL A 33 3.87 -28.70 6.68
C VAL A 33 2.48 -29.26 6.33
N SER A 34 1.70 -29.66 7.34
CA SER A 34 0.34 -30.16 7.15
C SER A 34 -0.56 -29.13 6.45
N ARG A 35 -0.49 -27.85 6.86
CA ARG A 35 -1.26 -26.77 6.24
C ARG A 35 -0.82 -26.49 4.81
N TRP A 36 0.45 -26.65 4.50
CA TRP A 36 0.96 -26.51 3.13
C TRP A 36 0.45 -27.63 2.24
N GLU A 37 0.48 -28.88 2.71
CA GLU A 37 -0.03 -30.03 1.98
C GLU A 37 -1.55 -30.00 1.79
N CYS A 38 -2.30 -29.40 2.72
CA CYS A 38 -3.75 -29.19 2.59
C CYS A 38 -4.11 -27.96 1.74
N GLY A 39 -3.13 -27.15 1.32
CA GLY A 39 -3.38 -25.94 0.54
C GLY A 39 -3.92 -24.73 1.36
N ASP A 40 -4.04 -24.87 2.70
CA ASP A 40 -4.50 -23.80 3.59
C ASP A 40 -3.51 -22.65 3.67
N ARG A 41 -2.22 -22.96 3.53
CA ARG A 41 -1.12 -22.00 3.51
C ARG A 41 -0.09 -22.42 2.47
N TYR A 42 0.72 -21.43 2.06
CA TYR A 42 1.92 -21.68 1.25
C TYR A 42 3.15 -21.32 2.09
N PRO A 43 4.28 -22.05 1.94
CA PRO A 43 5.55 -21.64 2.50
C PRO A 43 6.01 -20.34 1.82
N ASP A 44 6.93 -19.61 2.46
CA ASP A 44 7.62 -18.51 1.81
C ASP A 44 8.59 -19.03 0.74
N LEU A 45 9.08 -18.12 -0.10
CA LEU A 45 9.93 -18.46 -1.23
C LEU A 45 11.24 -19.14 -0.79
N LEU A 46 11.84 -18.69 0.33
CA LEU A 46 13.07 -19.28 0.86
C LEU A 46 12.83 -20.68 1.39
N THR A 47 11.70 -20.89 2.07
CA THR A 47 11.28 -22.21 2.55
C THR A 47 10.96 -23.13 1.37
N THR A 48 10.30 -22.63 0.32
CA THR A 48 10.01 -23.42 -0.90
C THR A 48 11.30 -23.86 -1.58
N LYS A 49 12.32 -22.98 -1.67
CA LYS A 49 13.64 -23.36 -2.19
C LYS A 49 14.32 -24.43 -1.33
N LYS A 50 14.24 -24.34 0.01
CA LYS A 50 14.77 -25.38 0.90
C LYS A 50 14.02 -26.71 0.71
N ILE A 51 12.70 -26.66 0.55
CA ILE A 51 11.87 -27.83 0.25
C ILE A 51 12.36 -28.51 -1.03
N SER A 52 12.56 -27.75 -2.12
CA SER A 52 13.05 -28.27 -3.38
C SER A 52 14.42 -28.95 -3.23
N GLN A 53 15.33 -28.36 -2.45
CA GLN A 53 16.65 -28.91 -2.17
C GLN A 53 16.59 -30.20 -1.31
N ILE A 54 15.77 -30.23 -0.25
CA ILE A 54 15.63 -31.38 0.64
C ILE A 54 14.95 -32.54 -0.10
N LEU A 55 13.93 -32.24 -0.89
CA LEU A 55 13.19 -33.26 -1.63
C LEU A 55 13.82 -33.63 -2.97
N GLU A 56 14.88 -32.90 -3.41
CA GLU A 56 15.57 -33.08 -4.70
C GLU A 56 14.64 -33.02 -5.91
N VAL A 57 13.65 -32.14 -5.84
CA VAL A 57 12.71 -31.86 -6.93
C VAL A 57 12.94 -30.44 -7.44
N SER A 58 12.69 -30.20 -8.72
CA SER A 58 12.82 -28.86 -9.26
C SER A 58 11.73 -27.94 -8.65
N LEU A 59 12.03 -26.64 -8.56
CA LEU A 59 11.02 -25.66 -8.17
C LEU A 59 9.84 -25.63 -9.15
N ASP A 60 10.10 -25.91 -10.43
CA ASP A 60 9.08 -25.96 -11.46
C ASP A 60 8.17 -27.19 -11.31
N ASP A 61 8.70 -28.31 -10.82
CA ASP A 61 7.91 -29.51 -10.48
C ASP A 61 7.04 -29.28 -9.24
N LEU A 62 7.51 -28.49 -8.28
CA LEU A 62 6.75 -28.10 -7.08
C LEU A 62 5.75 -26.99 -7.37
N LEU A 63 6.07 -26.05 -8.24
CA LEU A 63 5.32 -24.83 -8.49
C LEU A 63 5.11 -24.64 -9.99
N SER A 64 3.88 -24.75 -10.46
CA SER A 64 3.57 -24.19 -11.77
C SER A 64 3.78 -22.67 -11.76
N GLY A 65 4.16 -22.03 -12.87
CA GLY A 65 4.39 -20.58 -12.92
C GLY A 65 3.21 -19.73 -12.40
N LYS A 66 1.96 -20.26 -12.48
CA LYS A 66 0.77 -19.67 -11.85
C LYS A 66 0.76 -19.82 -10.32
N GLU A 67 1.38 -20.84 -9.78
CA GLU A 67 1.46 -21.09 -8.34
C GLU A 67 2.56 -20.27 -7.70
N MET A 68 3.67 -20.03 -8.38
CA MET A 68 4.71 -19.10 -7.95
C MET A 68 4.13 -17.70 -7.73
N THR A 69 3.29 -17.23 -8.65
CA THR A 69 2.58 -15.96 -8.50
C THR A 69 1.66 -15.96 -7.27
N LYS A 70 0.96 -17.09 -7.01
CA LYS A 70 0.09 -17.21 -5.81
C LYS A 70 0.90 -17.17 -4.50
N VAL A 71 2.09 -17.79 -4.46
CA VAL A 71 2.99 -17.77 -3.30
C VAL A 71 3.42 -16.33 -3.00
N VAL A 72 3.86 -15.59 -4.03
CA VAL A 72 4.24 -14.19 -3.90
C VAL A 72 3.08 -13.33 -3.37
N GLU A 73 1.86 -13.56 -3.87
CA GLU A 73 0.69 -12.76 -3.50
C GLU A 73 0.11 -13.09 -2.12
N ARG A 74 0.33 -14.30 -1.59
CA ARG A 74 -0.17 -14.71 -0.26
C ARG A 74 0.78 -14.36 0.87
N ASN A 75 2.09 -14.35 0.60
CA ASN A 75 3.09 -14.08 1.62
C ASN A 75 3.22 -12.56 1.90
N PRO A 76 3.65 -12.19 3.12
CA PRO A 76 3.98 -10.79 3.39
C PRO A 76 4.97 -10.26 2.35
N VAL A 77 4.74 -9.05 1.86
CA VAL A 77 5.60 -8.45 0.81
C VAL A 77 7.04 -8.31 1.30
N ILE A 78 7.23 -8.17 2.61
CA ILE A 78 8.50 -7.86 3.20
C ILE A 78 8.95 -9.02 4.09
N GLU A 79 9.95 -9.74 3.62
CA GLU A 79 10.57 -10.87 4.33
C GLU A 79 11.78 -10.40 5.17
N ASN A 80 12.40 -9.26 4.80
CA ASN A 80 13.54 -8.69 5.51
C ASN A 80 13.06 -7.80 6.66
N LYS A 81 13.58 -8.05 7.89
CA LYS A 81 13.26 -7.28 9.10
C LYS A 81 13.51 -5.77 8.95
N ILE A 82 14.59 -5.38 8.26
CA ILE A 82 14.92 -3.96 8.03
C ILE A 82 13.85 -3.31 7.13
N ALA A 83 13.50 -3.96 6.03
CA ALA A 83 12.51 -3.45 5.10
C ALA A 83 11.11 -3.39 5.74
N ASN A 84 10.77 -4.34 6.62
CA ASN A 84 9.52 -4.29 7.38
C ASN A 84 9.51 -3.12 8.38
N ASN A 85 10.62 -2.88 9.08
CA ASN A 85 10.75 -1.74 9.99
C ASN A 85 10.59 -0.41 9.24
N MET A 86 11.19 -0.26 8.05
CA MET A 86 10.99 0.91 7.19
C MET A 86 9.51 1.12 6.85
N MET A 87 8.79 0.04 6.50
CA MET A 87 7.36 0.10 6.20
C MET A 87 6.55 0.55 7.43
N ILE A 88 6.86 0.01 8.62
CA ILE A 88 6.22 0.39 9.87
C ILE A 88 6.44 1.88 10.15
N VAL A 89 7.68 2.36 10.00
CA VAL A 89 8.02 3.78 10.21
C VAL A 89 7.25 4.68 9.25
N LEU A 90 7.18 4.33 7.97
CA LEU A 90 6.44 5.11 6.98
C LEU A 90 4.93 5.16 7.29
N TYR A 91 4.32 4.02 7.63
CA TYR A 91 2.90 4.00 8.04
C TYR A 91 2.66 4.80 9.32
N ALA A 92 3.54 4.66 10.33
CA ALA A 92 3.43 5.39 11.58
C ALA A 92 3.56 6.91 11.35
N PHE A 93 4.48 7.32 10.48
CA PHE A 93 4.66 8.72 10.11
C PHE A 93 3.43 9.30 9.41
N VAL A 94 2.82 8.56 8.48
CA VAL A 94 1.56 8.96 7.82
C VAL A 94 0.43 9.10 8.84
N VAL A 95 0.26 8.10 9.73
CA VAL A 95 -0.79 8.16 10.78
C VAL A 95 -0.57 9.36 11.70
N LEU A 96 0.67 9.61 12.14
CA LEU A 96 1.00 10.77 12.99
C LEU A 96 0.68 12.09 12.27
N SER A 97 1.01 12.21 10.99
CA SER A 97 0.70 13.41 10.20
C SER A 97 -0.80 13.65 10.07
N TYR A 98 -1.60 12.57 9.94
CA TYR A 98 -3.06 12.69 9.98
C TYR A 98 -3.58 13.16 11.35
N LEU A 99 -3.02 12.66 12.46
CA LEU A 99 -3.41 13.12 13.80
C LEU A 99 -3.12 14.60 14.01
N ILE A 100 -1.98 15.10 13.49
CA ILE A 100 -1.66 16.53 13.50
C ILE A 100 -2.70 17.32 12.70
N THR A 101 -3.13 16.81 11.54
CA THR A 101 -4.18 17.45 10.72
C THR A 101 -5.52 17.51 11.45
N VAL A 102 -5.90 16.45 12.14
CA VAL A 102 -7.13 16.43 12.98
C VAL A 102 -7.03 17.44 14.10
N PHE A 103 -5.90 17.48 14.80
CA PHE A 103 -5.65 18.43 15.87
C PHE A 103 -5.78 19.89 15.39
N ASP A 104 -5.21 20.23 14.22
CA ASP A 104 -5.34 21.54 13.61
C ASP A 104 -6.81 21.90 13.29
N ILE A 105 -7.59 20.95 12.75
CA ILE A 105 -9.01 21.16 12.48
C ILE A 105 -9.77 21.46 13.79
N VAL A 106 -9.52 20.69 14.84
CA VAL A 106 -10.17 20.87 16.14
C VAL A 106 -9.81 22.25 16.72
N LEU A 107 -8.53 22.65 16.70
CA LEU A 107 -8.11 23.97 17.14
C LEU A 107 -8.81 25.10 16.39
N ARG A 108 -8.94 25.01 15.08
CA ARG A 108 -9.65 26.02 14.28
C ARG A 108 -11.12 26.12 14.64
N LEU A 109 -11.78 24.99 14.85
CA LEU A 109 -13.20 24.97 15.26
C LEU A 109 -13.43 25.60 16.63
N THR A 110 -12.44 25.50 17.53
CA THR A 110 -12.55 26.10 18.87
C THR A 110 -12.25 27.62 18.89
N ILE A 111 -11.53 28.15 17.90
CA ILE A 111 -11.11 29.54 17.81
C ILE A 111 -12.10 30.38 16.99
N VAL A 112 -12.77 29.78 16.00
CA VAL A 112 -13.72 30.51 15.13
C VAL A 112 -15.06 30.67 15.83
N PRO A 113 -15.60 31.92 15.97
CA PRO A 113 -16.91 32.13 16.56
C PRO A 113 -18.02 31.44 15.79
N ASP A 114 -18.99 30.87 16.49
CA ASP A 114 -20.12 30.10 15.93
C ASP A 114 -20.90 30.82 14.81
N ASN A 115 -20.91 32.15 14.80
CA ASN A 115 -21.66 32.98 13.85
C ASN A 115 -20.96 33.18 12.50
N ALA A 116 -19.74 32.67 12.31
CA ALA A 116 -18.92 32.91 11.12
C ALA A 116 -18.99 31.78 10.05
N MET A 117 -19.64 30.65 10.35
CA MET A 117 -19.72 29.53 9.41
C MET A 117 -21.00 29.59 8.57
N SER A 118 -20.83 29.66 7.24
CA SER A 118 -21.96 29.49 6.32
C SER A 118 -22.36 28.00 6.23
N PRO A 119 -23.63 27.69 5.89
CA PRO A 119 -24.07 26.30 5.69
C PRO A 119 -23.21 25.52 4.67
N SER A 120 -22.74 26.21 3.62
CA SER A 120 -21.83 25.62 2.62
C SER A 120 -20.46 25.24 3.23
N SER A 121 -19.92 26.05 4.14
CA SER A 121 -18.67 25.76 4.83
C SER A 121 -18.80 24.56 5.75
N ILE A 122 -19.95 24.38 6.43
CA ILE A 122 -20.20 23.21 7.28
C ILE A 122 -20.29 21.94 6.43
N TYR A 123 -20.99 21.99 5.29
CA TYR A 123 -21.07 20.85 4.39
C TYR A 123 -19.71 20.38 3.88
N LEU A 124 -18.84 21.33 3.43
CA LEU A 124 -17.48 21.04 2.99
C LEU A 124 -16.63 20.44 4.13
N LEU A 125 -16.76 20.98 5.34
CA LEU A 125 -16.08 20.46 6.52
C LEU A 125 -16.47 18.99 6.81
N VAL A 126 -17.77 18.67 6.75
CA VAL A 126 -18.26 17.29 6.97
C VAL A 126 -17.65 16.33 5.94
N ILE A 127 -17.64 16.69 4.66
CA ILE A 127 -17.04 15.87 3.62
C ILE A 127 -15.54 15.69 3.87
N GLN A 128 -14.81 16.74 4.25
CA GLN A 128 -13.39 16.68 4.59
C GLN A 128 -13.12 15.74 5.77
N VAL A 129 -13.90 15.84 6.83
CA VAL A 129 -13.78 14.99 8.02
C VAL A 129 -14.08 13.53 7.69
N LEU A 130 -15.07 13.25 6.85
CA LEU A 130 -15.37 11.90 6.38
C LEU A 130 -14.20 11.30 5.59
N GLY A 131 -13.65 12.01 4.61
CA GLY A 131 -12.48 11.54 3.84
C GLY A 131 -11.25 11.33 4.72
N LEU A 132 -11.01 12.23 5.67
CA LEU A 132 -9.94 12.12 6.66
C LEU A 132 -10.11 10.86 7.53
N SER A 133 -11.32 10.59 8.00
CA SER A 133 -11.63 9.41 8.82
C SER A 133 -11.39 8.11 8.06
N ILE A 134 -11.81 8.04 6.80
CA ILE A 134 -11.57 6.88 5.92
C ILE A 134 -10.05 6.67 5.74
N SER A 135 -9.30 7.73 5.48
CA SER A 135 -7.86 7.68 5.29
C SER A 135 -7.13 7.20 6.55
N ILE A 136 -7.47 7.76 7.72
CA ILE A 136 -6.92 7.34 9.01
C ILE A 136 -7.19 5.86 9.27
N ALA A 137 -8.43 5.41 9.09
CA ALA A 137 -8.79 4.01 9.28
C ALA A 137 -8.00 3.08 8.34
N ALA A 138 -7.85 3.46 7.07
CA ALA A 138 -7.08 2.70 6.09
C ALA A 138 -5.60 2.60 6.47
N PHE A 139 -4.94 3.72 6.83
CA PHE A 139 -3.52 3.69 7.20
C PHE A 139 -3.27 3.05 8.56
N LEU A 140 -4.17 3.17 9.54
CA LEU A 140 -4.11 2.40 10.79
C LEU A 140 -4.22 0.90 10.53
N TYR A 141 -5.13 0.49 9.66
CA TYR A 141 -5.22 -0.92 9.24
C TYR A 141 -3.90 -1.39 8.60
N GLY A 142 -3.30 -0.58 7.73
CA GLY A 142 -1.99 -0.85 7.13
C GLY A 142 -0.89 -0.99 8.18
N LEU A 143 -0.82 -0.06 9.13
CA LEU A 143 0.15 -0.04 10.22
C LEU A 143 0.04 -1.30 11.10
N VAL A 144 -1.16 -1.65 11.55
CA VAL A 144 -1.39 -2.85 12.36
C VAL A 144 -0.94 -4.12 11.64
N ASN A 145 -1.23 -4.23 10.34
CA ASN A 145 -0.78 -5.38 9.55
C ASN A 145 0.73 -5.39 9.29
N ALA A 146 1.36 -4.22 9.15
CA ALA A 146 2.81 -4.10 9.05
C ALA A 146 3.51 -4.55 10.35
N VAL A 147 3.03 -4.08 11.50
CA VAL A 147 3.55 -4.49 12.82
C VAL A 147 3.38 -5.98 13.06
N LYS A 148 2.24 -6.57 12.67
CA LYS A 148 2.00 -8.01 12.77
C LYS A 148 2.78 -8.84 11.74
N GLY A 149 3.50 -8.22 10.80
CA GLY A 149 4.18 -8.92 9.71
C GLY A 149 3.23 -9.65 8.76
N THR A 150 1.97 -9.23 8.69
CA THR A 150 0.92 -9.87 7.85
C THR A 150 0.51 -9.01 6.66
N LEU A 151 1.32 -8.00 6.30
CA LEU A 151 1.01 -7.05 5.24
C LEU A 151 1.17 -7.71 3.85
N SER A 152 0.09 -8.22 3.28
CA SER A 152 0.04 -8.81 1.96
C SER A 152 -0.19 -7.76 0.86
N PRO A 153 0.13 -8.03 -0.43
CA PRO A 153 -0.15 -7.12 -1.54
C PRO A 153 -1.59 -6.65 -1.59
N LYS A 154 -2.55 -7.55 -1.37
CA LYS A 154 -3.98 -7.21 -1.36
C LYS A 154 -4.34 -6.21 -0.26
N ARG A 155 -3.74 -6.36 0.94
CA ARG A 155 -3.96 -5.42 2.06
C ARG A 155 -3.35 -4.05 1.76
N MET A 156 -2.15 -4.02 1.18
CA MET A 156 -1.54 -2.76 0.70
C MET A 156 -2.44 -2.07 -0.31
N GLY A 157 -2.89 -2.81 -1.34
CA GLY A 157 -3.77 -2.28 -2.36
C GLY A 157 -5.10 -1.76 -1.80
N ALA A 158 -5.69 -2.45 -0.82
CA ALA A 158 -6.92 -2.01 -0.17
C ALA A 158 -6.74 -0.65 0.55
N VAL A 159 -5.61 -0.47 1.25
CA VAL A 159 -5.27 0.81 1.90
C VAL A 159 -5.14 1.91 0.86
N LEU A 160 -4.39 1.67 -0.22
CA LEU A 160 -4.15 2.68 -1.26
C LEU A 160 -5.43 3.05 -2.02
N VAL A 161 -6.24 2.07 -2.39
CA VAL A 161 -7.52 2.33 -3.08
C VAL A 161 -8.46 3.12 -2.18
N ALA A 162 -8.60 2.76 -0.90
CA ALA A 162 -9.41 3.50 0.06
C ALA A 162 -8.92 4.95 0.21
N TYR A 163 -7.61 5.17 0.28
CA TYR A 163 -7.02 6.49 0.33
C TYR A 163 -7.31 7.33 -0.92
N PHE A 164 -7.08 6.79 -2.13
CA PHE A 164 -7.32 7.55 -3.36
C PHE A 164 -8.80 7.88 -3.56
N VAL A 165 -9.70 6.98 -3.18
CA VAL A 165 -11.15 7.25 -3.16
C VAL A 165 -11.48 8.36 -2.17
N ALA A 166 -10.92 8.32 -0.97
CA ALA A 166 -11.10 9.37 0.03
C ALA A 166 -10.60 10.74 -0.46
N CYS A 167 -9.46 10.79 -1.17
CA CYS A 167 -8.95 12.01 -1.78
C CYS A 167 -9.92 12.60 -2.83
N ILE A 168 -10.48 11.77 -3.69
CA ILE A 168 -11.46 12.23 -4.70
C ILE A 168 -12.70 12.84 -4.02
N ILE A 169 -13.13 12.28 -2.90
CA ILE A 169 -14.32 12.74 -2.16
C ILE A 169 -14.01 14.02 -1.34
N ALA A 170 -12.86 14.06 -0.69
CA ALA A 170 -12.56 15.05 0.34
C ALA A 170 -11.81 16.29 -0.16
N ASP A 171 -11.13 16.23 -1.32
CA ASP A 171 -10.31 17.33 -1.82
C ASP A 171 -11.13 18.39 -2.58
N THR A 172 -12.19 18.85 -1.90
CA THR A 172 -13.10 19.87 -2.42
C THR A 172 -12.64 21.30 -2.10
N ASN A 173 -11.49 21.48 -1.44
CA ASN A 173 -11.09 22.74 -0.83
C ASN A 173 -10.27 23.70 -1.70
N HIS A 174 -10.04 23.39 -2.97
CA HIS A 174 -9.35 24.30 -3.89
C HIS A 174 -10.33 25.32 -4.49
N ILE A 175 -10.85 26.22 -3.65
CA ILE A 175 -11.59 27.39 -4.13
C ILE A 175 -10.56 28.40 -4.65
N MET A 176 -10.21 28.29 -5.93
CA MET A 176 -9.47 29.36 -6.62
C MET A 176 -10.45 30.42 -7.11
N PRO A 177 -10.02 31.70 -7.24
CA PRO A 177 -10.86 32.78 -7.76
C PRO A 177 -11.03 32.70 -9.29
N LEU A 178 -11.40 31.51 -9.78
CA LEU A 178 -11.65 31.20 -11.18
C LEU A 178 -13.15 31.13 -11.43
N LYS A 179 -13.58 31.29 -12.71
CA LYS A 179 -14.96 31.00 -13.10
C LYS A 179 -15.28 29.55 -12.80
N ALA A 180 -16.53 29.25 -12.43
CA ALA A 180 -16.94 27.93 -11.93
C ALA A 180 -16.48 26.75 -12.83
N TRP A 181 -16.62 26.87 -14.17
CA TRP A 181 -16.17 25.82 -15.09
C TRP A 181 -14.66 25.62 -15.12
N GLN A 182 -13.87 26.71 -14.94
CA GLN A 182 -12.39 26.63 -14.88
C GLN A 182 -11.94 25.93 -13.60
N GLN A 183 -12.64 26.19 -12.45
CA GLN A 183 -12.38 25.51 -11.20
C GLN A 183 -12.62 24.01 -11.34
N PHE A 184 -13.72 23.60 -11.97
CA PHE A 184 -14.01 22.18 -12.23
C PHE A 184 -12.98 21.54 -13.16
N ALA A 185 -12.53 22.23 -14.21
CA ALA A 185 -11.51 21.72 -15.10
C ALA A 185 -10.15 21.55 -14.42
N VAL A 186 -9.70 22.55 -13.65
CA VAL A 186 -8.44 22.49 -12.91
C VAL A 186 -8.50 21.39 -11.84
N MET A 187 -9.56 21.33 -11.06
CA MET A 187 -9.76 20.29 -10.06
C MET A 187 -9.80 18.88 -10.69
N GLY A 188 -10.51 18.75 -11.81
CA GLY A 188 -10.59 17.49 -12.56
C GLY A 188 -9.22 16.97 -13.00
N VAL A 189 -8.39 17.86 -13.56
CA VAL A 189 -7.07 17.48 -14.09
C VAL A 189 -6.01 17.37 -12.99
N SER A 190 -6.02 18.25 -11.99
CA SER A 190 -4.95 18.29 -10.97
C SER A 190 -5.18 17.29 -9.83
N VAL A 191 -6.42 16.97 -9.49
CA VAL A 191 -6.77 16.15 -8.33
C VAL A 191 -7.51 14.87 -8.75
N VAL A 192 -8.68 15.00 -9.40
CA VAL A 192 -9.55 13.85 -9.64
C VAL A 192 -8.90 12.83 -10.57
N LEU A 193 -8.36 13.27 -11.70
CA LEU A 193 -7.75 12.37 -12.69
C LEU A 193 -6.53 11.62 -12.14
N PRO A 194 -5.53 12.27 -11.50
CA PRO A 194 -4.39 11.57 -10.93
C PRO A 194 -4.78 10.57 -9.83
N ASN A 195 -5.67 10.94 -8.91
CA ASN A 195 -6.13 10.03 -7.84
C ASN A 195 -6.95 8.85 -8.40
N MET A 196 -7.77 9.08 -9.42
CA MET A 196 -8.51 8.01 -10.10
C MET A 196 -7.54 7.04 -10.79
N LEU A 197 -6.56 7.55 -11.54
CA LEU A 197 -5.54 6.72 -12.20
C LEU A 197 -4.71 5.94 -11.18
N ALA A 198 -4.29 6.58 -10.09
CA ALA A 198 -3.55 5.95 -9.00
C ALA A 198 -4.35 4.85 -8.31
N GLY A 199 -5.64 5.09 -8.04
CA GLY A 199 -6.55 4.13 -7.44
C GLY A 199 -6.77 2.91 -8.34
N ILE A 200 -7.03 3.13 -9.64
CA ILE A 200 -7.20 2.06 -10.64
C ILE A 200 -5.89 1.25 -10.77
N ALA A 201 -4.75 1.94 -10.91
CA ALA A 201 -3.46 1.27 -11.04
C ALA A 201 -3.12 0.45 -9.79
N SER A 202 -3.36 0.99 -8.60
CA SER A 202 -3.19 0.27 -7.32
C SER A 202 -4.11 -0.94 -7.22
N PHE A 203 -5.37 -0.84 -7.65
CA PHE A 203 -6.29 -1.96 -7.66
C PHE A 203 -5.79 -3.10 -8.57
N PHE A 204 -5.42 -2.80 -9.81
CA PHE A 204 -4.95 -3.83 -10.73
C PHE A 204 -3.60 -4.41 -10.29
N TYR A 205 -2.66 -3.56 -9.88
CA TYR A 205 -1.32 -4.00 -9.50
C TYR A 205 -1.28 -4.78 -8.18
N PHE A 206 -1.90 -4.28 -7.11
CA PHE A 206 -1.83 -4.89 -5.78
C PHE A 206 -2.92 -5.93 -5.52
N ILE A 207 -4.17 -5.68 -5.96
CA ILE A 207 -5.31 -6.55 -5.62
C ILE A 207 -5.52 -7.64 -6.67
N LYS A 208 -5.52 -7.27 -7.96
CA LYS A 208 -5.67 -8.23 -9.06
C LYS A 208 -4.37 -8.95 -9.44
N ALA A 209 -3.24 -8.52 -8.85
CA ALA A 209 -1.93 -9.09 -9.11
C ALA A 209 -1.51 -9.03 -10.60
N ASP A 210 -1.95 -8.01 -11.32
CA ASP A 210 -1.58 -7.81 -12.71
C ASP A 210 -0.15 -7.27 -12.80
N SER A 211 0.76 -8.10 -13.30
CA SER A 211 2.20 -7.79 -13.38
C SER A 211 2.60 -6.87 -14.54
N ARG A 212 1.63 -6.38 -15.35
CA ARG A 212 1.95 -5.48 -16.46
C ARG A 212 2.63 -4.21 -15.98
N LYS A 213 3.76 -3.87 -16.60
CA LYS A 213 4.59 -2.70 -16.27
C LYS A 213 3.84 -1.36 -16.35
N ILE A 214 2.74 -1.31 -17.11
CA ILE A 214 1.91 -0.11 -17.25
C ILE A 214 1.34 0.35 -15.90
N TRP A 215 0.94 -0.58 -15.03
CA TRP A 215 0.38 -0.24 -13.71
C TRP A 215 1.44 0.36 -12.80
N VAL A 216 2.65 -0.19 -12.81
CA VAL A 216 3.79 0.38 -12.09
C VAL A 216 4.11 1.78 -12.62
N GLY A 217 4.16 1.93 -13.94
CA GLY A 217 4.40 3.24 -14.58
C GLY A 217 3.36 4.29 -14.19
N LEU A 218 2.08 3.92 -14.15
CA LEU A 218 1.00 4.83 -13.73
C LEU A 218 1.12 5.22 -12.25
N ILE A 219 1.43 4.26 -11.35
CA ILE A 219 1.63 4.56 -9.92
C ILE A 219 2.81 5.52 -9.74
N VAL A 220 3.93 5.26 -10.41
CA VAL A 220 5.11 6.14 -10.33
C VAL A 220 4.80 7.54 -10.88
N LEU A 221 4.13 7.63 -12.03
CA LEU A 221 3.77 8.91 -12.64
C LEU A 221 2.86 9.74 -11.73
N THR A 222 1.84 9.11 -11.15
CA THR A 222 0.90 9.80 -10.25
C THR A 222 1.55 10.21 -8.95
N SER A 223 2.46 9.41 -8.38
CA SER A 223 3.23 9.78 -7.18
C SER A 223 4.21 10.93 -7.46
N ILE A 224 4.88 10.94 -8.61
CA ILE A 224 5.73 12.08 -9.03
C ILE A 224 4.88 13.33 -9.20
N TRP A 225 3.68 13.21 -9.77
CA TRP A 225 2.74 14.33 -9.88
C TRP A 225 2.33 14.88 -8.50
N GLY A 226 2.03 14.01 -7.53
CA GLY A 226 1.72 14.40 -6.15
C GLY A 226 2.87 15.17 -5.49
N ILE A 227 4.10 14.66 -5.59
CA ILE A 227 5.31 15.34 -5.09
C ILE A 227 5.51 16.70 -5.77
N PHE A 228 5.32 16.78 -7.09
CA PHE A 228 5.42 18.02 -7.84
C PHE A 228 4.41 19.07 -7.36
N GLN A 229 3.17 18.67 -7.14
CA GLN A 229 2.13 19.57 -6.59
C GLN A 229 2.49 20.05 -5.17
N ALA A 230 3.04 19.18 -4.34
CA ALA A 230 3.52 19.54 -3.00
C ALA A 230 4.65 20.61 -3.07
N ILE A 231 5.60 20.45 -3.99
CA ILE A 231 6.69 21.41 -4.23
C ILE A 231 6.15 22.74 -4.73
N ILE A 232 5.22 22.76 -5.68
CA ILE A 232 4.60 24.00 -6.17
C ILE A 232 3.89 24.75 -5.04
N THR A 233 3.21 24.03 -4.17
CA THR A 233 2.54 24.63 -3.00
C THR A 233 3.54 25.24 -2.00
N LEU A 234 4.75 24.69 -1.92
CA LEU A 234 5.83 25.19 -1.07
C LEU A 234 6.59 26.39 -1.68
N TYR A 235 6.56 26.54 -2.99
CA TYR A 235 7.37 27.53 -3.73
C TYR A 235 7.16 28.99 -3.28
N PRO A 236 5.91 29.50 -3.10
CA PRO A 236 5.69 30.88 -2.67
C PRO A 236 6.29 31.18 -1.30
N VAL A 237 6.37 30.16 -0.44
CA VAL A 237 6.93 30.28 0.92
C VAL A 237 8.45 30.36 0.88
N ILE A 238 9.09 29.51 0.04
CA ILE A 238 10.55 29.53 -0.14
C ILE A 238 11.01 30.90 -0.64
N LEU A 239 10.23 31.54 -1.51
CA LEU A 239 10.54 32.87 -2.06
C LEU A 239 10.22 34.02 -1.09
N GLY A 240 9.64 33.76 0.08
CA GLY A 240 9.24 34.80 1.03
C GLY A 240 8.09 35.69 0.53
N THR A 241 7.40 35.28 -0.53
CA THR A 241 6.24 36.00 -1.11
C THR A 241 4.91 35.51 -0.57
N GLY A 242 4.92 34.42 0.20
CA GLY A 242 3.75 33.84 0.86
C GLY A 242 3.67 34.22 2.33
N GLU A 243 2.46 34.32 2.86
CA GLU A 243 2.25 34.38 4.31
C GLU A 243 2.87 33.16 4.97
N PHE A 244 3.41 33.34 6.18
CA PHE A 244 3.99 32.26 6.98
C PHE A 244 3.02 31.06 6.98
N LEU A 245 3.50 29.92 6.48
CA LEU A 245 2.67 28.72 6.32
C LEU A 245 1.91 28.44 7.61
N ALA A 246 0.61 28.55 7.55
CA ALA A 246 -0.22 28.03 8.62
C ALA A 246 0.16 26.56 8.86
N LEU A 247 0.21 26.11 10.11
CA LEU A 247 0.60 24.76 10.51
C LEU A 247 -0.10 23.69 9.67
N ASN A 248 -1.33 23.95 9.27
CA ASN A 248 -2.17 23.15 8.41
C ASN A 248 -1.57 22.94 7.00
N THR A 249 -1.11 24.00 6.35
CA THR A 249 -0.55 23.88 4.99
C THR A 249 0.74 23.09 5.02
N SER A 250 1.60 23.34 6.01
CA SER A 250 2.86 22.60 6.18
C SER A 250 2.62 21.12 6.49
N SER A 251 1.69 20.82 7.41
CA SER A 251 1.37 19.43 7.75
C SER A 251 0.77 18.65 6.58
N ARG A 252 -0.08 19.27 5.77
CA ARG A 252 -0.65 18.66 4.56
C ARG A 252 0.39 18.37 3.49
N ILE A 253 1.35 19.27 3.27
CA ILE A 253 2.46 19.05 2.33
C ILE A 253 3.32 17.87 2.78
N VAL A 254 3.72 17.85 4.05
CA VAL A 254 4.51 16.76 4.63
C VAL A 254 3.77 15.43 4.54
N LEU A 255 2.47 15.43 4.84
CA LEU A 255 1.61 14.25 4.73
C LEU A 255 1.54 13.74 3.28
N SER A 256 1.32 14.62 2.30
CA SER A 256 1.27 14.25 0.88
C SER A 256 2.56 13.59 0.43
N ILE A 257 3.72 14.20 0.71
CA ILE A 257 5.02 13.64 0.37
C ILE A 257 5.24 12.28 1.05
N ALA A 258 4.88 12.16 2.34
CA ALA A 258 5.03 10.91 3.07
C ALA A 258 4.20 9.77 2.46
N ILE A 259 2.98 10.05 2.01
CA ILE A 259 2.13 9.08 1.35
C ILE A 259 2.71 8.67 0.00
N ASP A 260 3.15 9.63 -0.82
CA ASP A 260 3.75 9.33 -2.13
C ASP A 260 5.01 8.47 -1.98
N VAL A 261 5.86 8.78 -0.99
CA VAL A 261 7.04 7.96 -0.65
C VAL A 261 6.62 6.55 -0.21
N LEU A 262 5.59 6.42 0.63
CA LEU A 262 5.06 5.12 1.04
C LEU A 262 4.54 4.32 -0.17
N VAL A 263 3.79 4.94 -1.06
CA VAL A 263 3.25 4.31 -2.28
C VAL A 263 4.38 3.81 -3.18
N LEU A 264 5.39 4.65 -3.42
CA LEU A 264 6.57 4.28 -4.21
C LEU A 264 7.36 3.13 -3.57
N TYR A 265 7.56 3.18 -2.25
CA TYR A 265 8.27 2.14 -1.52
C TYR A 265 7.54 0.79 -1.57
N GLN A 266 6.21 0.79 -1.38
CA GLN A 266 5.38 -0.42 -1.50
C GLN A 266 5.41 -1.00 -2.91
N THR A 267 5.30 -0.14 -3.92
CA THR A 267 5.35 -0.55 -5.32
C THR A 267 6.70 -1.16 -5.67
N TYR A 268 7.79 -0.51 -5.24
CA TYR A 268 9.16 -1.00 -5.47
C TYR A 268 9.41 -2.35 -4.78
N THR A 269 9.02 -2.49 -3.51
CA THR A 269 9.24 -3.74 -2.76
C THR A 269 8.48 -4.91 -3.37
N LEU A 270 7.23 -4.69 -3.79
CA LEU A 270 6.44 -5.72 -4.47
C LEU A 270 7.00 -6.02 -5.86
N TYR A 271 7.41 -5.01 -6.62
CA TYR A 271 8.02 -5.18 -7.94
C TYR A 271 9.29 -6.01 -7.86
N LYS A 272 10.20 -5.69 -6.93
CA LYS A 272 11.44 -6.45 -6.70
C LYS A 272 11.13 -7.90 -6.30
N LYS A 273 10.14 -8.11 -5.43
CA LYS A 273 9.73 -9.46 -5.03
C LYS A 273 9.19 -10.28 -6.21
N ARG A 274 8.40 -9.67 -7.09
CA ARG A 274 7.88 -10.34 -8.29
C ARG A 274 8.98 -10.64 -9.31
N LEU A 275 9.96 -9.73 -9.49
CA LEU A 275 11.12 -9.97 -10.33
C LEU A 275 11.96 -11.14 -9.83
N ASN A 276 12.32 -11.16 -8.55
CA ASN A 276 13.09 -12.25 -7.96
C ASN A 276 12.38 -13.60 -8.09
N ALA A 277 11.05 -13.61 -8.04
CA ALA A 277 10.28 -14.83 -8.23
C ALA A 277 10.34 -15.36 -9.69
N ILE A 278 10.44 -14.47 -10.67
CA ILE A 278 10.61 -14.83 -12.08
C ILE A 278 12.02 -15.36 -12.34
N GLU A 279 13.05 -14.68 -11.84
CA GLU A 279 14.46 -15.10 -11.97
C GLU A 279 14.76 -16.46 -11.33
N ILE A 280 13.98 -16.88 -10.33
CA ILE A 280 14.12 -18.18 -9.67
C ILE A 280 13.39 -19.27 -10.49
N SER A 281 12.43 -18.89 -11.33
CA SER A 281 11.65 -19.80 -12.18
C SER A 281 12.28 -20.05 -13.55
N GLU A 282 13.27 -19.27 -13.96
CA GLU A 282 14.12 -19.50 -15.15
C GLU A 282 15.38 -20.29 -14.78
#